data_c7c2cbf74d98731f85c9884ae227c07c
#
_entry.id   c7c2cbf74d98731f85c9884ae227c07c
#
_cell.length_a   1.000
_cell.length_b   1.000
_cell.length_c   1.000
_cell.angle_alpha   90.00
_cell.angle_beta   90.00
_cell.angle_gamma   90.00
#
_symmetry.space_group_name_H-M   'P 1'
#
loop_
_entity.id
_entity.type
_entity.pdbx_description
1 polymer ?
#
loop_
_entity_poly.entity_id
_entity_poly.type
_entity_poly.pdbx_seq_one_letter_code
_entity_poly.pdbx_strand_id
1 'polypeptide(L)'
;MTTPTRTSTEQPTAFGAEDFTTGEGLRALLNRLAEGGEDAWVHDPVARDLMEFAADKYRALARKHRLDTWEAVTAAFDAMQYRSTREANDPWAIITHAVRITCVYEERAQGLLCSVHQARRAHVSAF
;
A
#
# COMPACT_ATOMS: atom_id res chain seq x y z
N MET A 1 -21.96 -26.65 24.97
CA MET A 1 -21.55 -26.45 24.71
C MET A 1 -21.03 -25.78 24.09
N THR A 2 -20.57 -25.68 24.02
CA THR A 2 -19.99 -25.29 23.60
C THR A 2 -19.86 -24.45 23.01
N THR A 3 -19.94 -24.22 22.79
CA THR A 3 -19.86 -23.56 22.23
C THR A 3 -19.53 -22.48 22.07
N PRO A 4 -19.64 -22.14 22.68
CA PRO A 4 -19.30 -20.86 22.74
C PRO A 4 -18.11 -20.55 22.17
N THR A 5 -17.44 -21.21 22.45
CA THR A 5 -16.31 -21.09 21.81
C THR A 5 -16.55 -20.65 20.52
N ARG A 6 -17.62 -20.84 20.11
CA ARG A 6 -17.89 -20.54 18.92
C ARG A 6 -17.87 -19.20 18.64
N THR A 7 -18.31 -18.42 19.38
CA THR A 7 -18.31 -17.05 19.16
C THR A 7 -16.96 -16.56 18.94
N SER A 8 -16.08 -16.85 19.80
CA SER A 8 -14.76 -16.35 19.62
C SER A 8 -14.16 -16.96 18.40
N THR A 9 -14.63 -18.09 18.02
CA THR A 9 -14.14 -18.72 16.84
C THR A 9 -14.50 -17.95 15.63
N GLU A 10 -15.65 -17.40 15.61
CA GLU A 10 -16.07 -16.67 14.43
C GLU A 10 -15.21 -15.50 14.14
N GLN A 11 -15.00 -14.65 15.12
CA GLN A 11 -14.19 -13.49 14.91
C GLN A 11 -12.76 -13.82 14.65
N PRO A 12 -12.15 -14.62 15.47
CA PRO A 12 -10.77 -14.97 15.23
C PRO A 12 -10.58 -15.67 13.90
N THR A 13 -11.59 -16.40 13.45
CA THR A 13 -11.47 -17.10 12.19
C THR A 13 -11.36 -16.12 11.03
N ALA A 14 -12.24 -15.15 11.00
CA ALA A 14 -12.20 -14.15 9.95
C ALA A 14 -10.88 -13.40 10.02
N PHE A 15 -10.48 -13.02 11.20
CA PHE A 15 -9.23 -12.34 11.38
C PHE A 15 -8.09 -13.24 10.98
N GLY A 16 -8.09 -14.50 11.40
CA GLY A 16 -7.02 -15.41 11.09
C GLY A 16 -6.89 -15.66 9.60
N ALA A 17 -8.04 -15.80 8.93
CA ALA A 17 -8.04 -16.09 7.50
C ALA A 17 -7.52 -14.90 6.69
N GLU A 18 -7.81 -13.69 7.13
CA GLU A 18 -7.42 -12.49 6.41
C GLU A 18 -6.54 -11.60 7.26
N ASP A 19 -5.68 -12.19 8.05
CA ASP A 19 -4.72 -11.43 8.81
C ASP A 19 -3.67 -10.91 7.83
N PHE A 20 -3.88 -9.70 7.37
CA PHE A 20 -3.04 -9.14 6.32
C PHE A 20 -1.62 -8.82 6.77
N THR A 21 -1.33 -8.97 8.06
CA THR A 21 0.07 -8.85 8.49
C THR A 21 0.89 -10.04 8.03
N THR A 22 0.23 -11.14 7.65
CA THR A 22 0.90 -12.32 7.10
C THR A 22 0.69 -12.35 5.60
N GLY A 23 1.59 -13.04 4.90
CA GLY A 23 1.44 -13.17 3.46
C GLY A 23 0.19 -13.93 3.06
N GLU A 24 -0.12 -14.99 3.80
CA GLU A 24 -1.32 -15.79 3.49
C GLU A 24 -2.59 -15.00 3.72
N GLY A 25 -2.64 -14.28 4.83
CA GLY A 25 -3.82 -13.47 5.14
C GLY A 25 -4.00 -12.34 4.15
N LEU A 26 -2.90 -11.72 3.76
CA LEU A 26 -2.97 -10.66 2.75
C LEU A 26 -3.48 -11.22 1.42
N ARG A 27 -2.97 -12.38 1.02
CA ARG A 27 -3.43 -13.00 -0.23
C ARG A 27 -4.92 -13.27 -0.19
N ALA A 28 -5.40 -13.82 0.92
CA ALA A 28 -6.83 -14.12 1.06
C ALA A 28 -7.67 -12.85 0.95
N LEU A 29 -7.24 -11.81 1.63
CA LEU A 29 -7.97 -10.54 1.59
C LEU A 29 -7.96 -9.95 0.18
N LEU A 30 -6.81 -9.92 -0.46
CA LEU A 30 -6.71 -9.34 -1.80
C LEU A 30 -7.54 -10.11 -2.81
N ASN A 31 -7.59 -11.43 -2.69
CA ASN A 31 -8.43 -12.23 -3.58
C ASN A 31 -9.90 -11.92 -3.36
N ARG A 32 -10.32 -11.79 -2.12
CA ARG A 32 -11.71 -11.46 -1.81
C ARG A 32 -12.08 -10.08 -2.35
N LEU A 33 -11.18 -9.11 -2.18
CA LEU A 33 -11.46 -7.77 -2.68
C LEU A 33 -11.48 -7.73 -4.21
N ALA A 34 -10.62 -8.50 -4.84
CA ALA A 34 -10.61 -8.56 -6.30
C ALA A 34 -11.92 -9.13 -6.84
N GLU A 35 -12.48 -10.12 -6.16
CA GLU A 35 -13.74 -10.71 -6.58
C GLU A 35 -14.89 -9.74 -6.40
N GLY A 36 -14.82 -8.87 -5.40
CA GLY A 36 -15.87 -7.91 -5.14
C GLY A 36 -15.82 -6.67 -6.02
N GLY A 37 -14.75 -6.47 -6.75
CA GLY A 37 -14.63 -5.31 -7.63
C GLY A 37 -14.30 -4.03 -6.89
N GLU A 38 -14.43 -2.92 -7.58
CA GLU A 38 -14.05 -1.62 -7.02
C GLU A 38 -14.86 -1.26 -5.79
N ASP A 39 -16.13 -1.63 -5.77
CA ASP A 39 -16.98 -1.31 -4.64
C ASP A 39 -16.48 -1.95 -3.36
N ALA A 40 -15.89 -3.15 -3.47
CA ALA A 40 -15.38 -3.84 -2.29
C ALA A 40 -14.28 -3.02 -1.63
N TRP A 41 -13.38 -2.45 -2.41
CA TRP A 41 -12.30 -1.64 -1.85
C TRP A 41 -12.83 -0.40 -1.14
N VAL A 42 -13.91 0.16 -1.66
CA VAL A 42 -14.45 1.40 -1.09
C VAL A 42 -15.21 1.13 0.21
N HIS A 43 -15.94 0.02 0.26
CA HIS A 43 -16.89 -0.20 1.35
C HIS A 43 -16.45 -1.23 2.39
N ASP A 44 -15.42 -1.99 2.10
CA ASP A 44 -15.00 -3.06 3.00
C ASP A 44 -14.18 -2.49 4.16
N PRO A 45 -14.61 -2.69 5.41
CA PRO A 45 -13.84 -2.15 6.53
C PRO A 45 -12.45 -2.78 6.68
N VAL A 46 -12.28 -4.02 6.24
CA VAL A 46 -10.97 -4.65 6.32
C VAL A 46 -10.02 -4.03 5.30
N ALA A 47 -10.55 -3.63 4.13
CA ALA A 47 -9.75 -2.93 3.15
C ALA A 47 -9.25 -1.60 3.71
N ARG A 48 -10.10 -0.89 4.45
CA ARG A 48 -9.69 0.34 5.10
C ARG A 48 -8.57 0.09 6.09
N ASP A 49 -8.72 -0.95 6.90
CA ASP A 49 -7.70 -1.30 7.90
C ASP A 49 -6.38 -1.64 7.20
N LEU A 50 -6.46 -2.34 6.08
CA LEU A 50 -5.27 -2.67 5.30
C LEU A 50 -4.55 -1.41 4.83
N MET A 51 -5.31 -0.43 4.34
CA MET A 51 -4.69 0.80 3.85
C MET A 51 -4.09 1.62 4.98
N GLU A 52 -4.71 1.61 6.16
CA GLU A 52 -4.12 2.27 7.32
C GLU A 52 -2.84 1.57 7.75
N PHE A 53 -2.85 0.26 7.72
CA PHE A 53 -1.64 -0.52 8.03
C PHE A 53 -0.53 -0.20 7.03
N ALA A 54 -0.87 -0.10 5.75
CA ALA A 54 0.11 0.23 4.73
C ALA A 54 0.67 1.63 4.95
N ALA A 55 -0.16 2.58 5.35
CA ALA A 55 0.30 3.93 5.64
C ALA A 55 1.31 3.92 6.78
N ASP A 56 1.04 3.18 7.84
CA ASP A 56 1.99 3.07 8.94
C ASP A 56 3.26 2.37 8.50
N LYS A 57 3.11 1.32 7.71
CA LYS A 57 4.23 0.50 7.28
C LYS A 57 5.21 1.29 6.40
N TYR A 58 4.68 2.15 5.54
CA TYR A 58 5.52 2.84 4.56
C TYR A 58 5.78 4.31 4.87
N ARG A 59 5.34 4.77 6.04
CA ARG A 59 5.52 6.18 6.42
C ARG A 59 6.99 6.57 6.46
N ALA A 60 7.82 5.75 7.11
CA ALA A 60 9.24 6.05 7.22
C ALA A 60 9.93 6.03 5.86
N LEU A 61 9.51 5.11 4.99
CA LEU A 61 10.09 5.02 3.66
C LEU A 61 9.76 6.27 2.83
N ALA A 62 8.52 6.71 2.90
CA ALA A 62 8.13 7.94 2.20
C ALA A 62 8.94 9.12 2.70
N ARG A 63 9.05 9.24 4.03
CA ARG A 63 9.80 10.34 4.63
C ARG A 63 11.26 10.31 4.20
N LYS A 64 11.85 9.13 4.11
CA LYS A 64 13.24 8.98 3.68
C LYS A 64 13.44 9.58 2.29
N HIS A 65 12.43 9.49 1.43
CA HIS A 65 12.50 9.99 0.06
C HIS A 65 11.83 11.36 -0.08
N ARG A 66 11.50 12.00 1.05
CA ARG A 66 10.92 13.35 1.06
C ARG A 66 9.57 13.43 0.38
N LEU A 67 8.79 12.37 0.54
CA LEU A 67 7.46 12.29 -0.04
C LEU A 67 6.41 12.24 1.05
N ASP A 68 5.20 12.61 0.69
CA ASP A 68 4.07 12.46 1.59
C ASP A 68 3.72 10.98 1.68
N THR A 69 3.23 10.57 2.85
CA THR A 69 2.88 9.17 3.06
C THR A 69 1.88 8.67 2.02
N TRP A 70 0.94 9.51 1.60
CA TRP A 70 -0.10 9.08 0.66
C TRP A 70 0.50 8.64 -0.68
N GLU A 71 1.66 9.15 -1.06
CA GLU A 71 2.30 8.73 -2.30
C GLU A 71 2.76 7.29 -2.20
N ALA A 72 3.31 6.91 -1.05
CA ALA A 72 3.71 5.52 -0.83
C ALA A 72 2.48 4.62 -0.73
N VAL A 73 1.42 5.10 -0.08
CA VAL A 73 0.20 4.33 0.06
C VAL A 73 -0.44 4.09 -1.31
N THR A 74 -0.42 5.10 -2.17
CA THR A 74 -0.97 4.95 -3.51
C THR A 74 -0.19 3.88 -4.29
N ALA A 75 1.13 3.89 -4.16
CA ALA A 75 1.95 2.87 -4.83
C ALA A 75 1.64 1.48 -4.29
N ALA A 76 1.43 1.36 -2.98
CA ALA A 76 1.06 0.09 -2.39
C ALA A 76 -0.30 -0.37 -2.89
N PHE A 77 -1.28 0.53 -2.94
CA PHE A 77 -2.61 0.22 -3.42
C PHE A 77 -2.55 -0.27 -4.87
N ASP A 78 -1.79 0.41 -5.71
CA ASP A 78 -1.61 0.01 -7.10
C ASP A 78 -1.06 -1.41 -7.19
N ALA A 79 -0.02 -1.70 -6.43
CA ALA A 79 0.59 -3.03 -6.45
C ALA A 79 -0.40 -4.10 -6.03
N MET A 80 -1.28 -3.77 -5.08
CA MET A 80 -2.27 -4.71 -4.59
C MET A 80 -3.33 -5.08 -5.62
N GLN A 81 -3.45 -4.29 -6.68
CA GLN A 81 -4.46 -4.55 -7.72
C GLN A 81 -4.01 -5.62 -8.70
N TYR A 82 -2.73 -5.96 -8.73
CA TYR A 82 -2.23 -6.90 -9.72
C TYR A 82 -2.37 -8.33 -9.26
N ARG A 83 -2.81 -9.17 -10.19
CA ARG A 83 -2.94 -10.59 -9.93
C ARG A 83 -1.60 -11.21 -9.55
N SER A 84 -0.52 -10.75 -10.19
CA SER A 84 0.80 -11.29 -9.90
C SER A 84 1.21 -11.06 -8.46
N THR A 85 0.76 -9.95 -7.86
CA THR A 85 1.03 -9.70 -6.45
C THR A 85 0.31 -10.72 -5.58
N ARG A 86 -0.97 -10.95 -5.88
CA ARG A 86 -1.77 -11.88 -5.09
C ARG A 86 -1.24 -13.31 -5.19
N GLU A 87 -0.66 -13.65 -6.32
CA GLU A 87 -0.17 -15.00 -6.55
C GLU A 87 1.28 -15.20 -6.15
N ALA A 88 1.96 -14.16 -5.73
CA ALA A 88 3.36 -14.25 -5.33
C ALA A 88 3.50 -15.03 -4.03
N ASN A 89 4.66 -15.65 -3.85
CA ASN A 89 4.95 -16.35 -2.60
C ASN A 89 4.91 -15.40 -1.42
N ASP A 90 5.39 -14.18 -1.62
CA ASP A 90 5.43 -13.18 -0.57
C ASP A 90 4.84 -11.88 -1.13
N PRO A 91 3.52 -11.70 -1.01
CA PRO A 91 2.89 -10.50 -1.55
C PRO A 91 3.43 -9.20 -0.97
N TRP A 92 3.75 -9.19 0.32
CA TRP A 92 4.29 -7.97 0.93
C TRP A 92 5.64 -7.59 0.34
N ALA A 93 6.46 -8.57 -0.03
CA ALA A 93 7.75 -8.27 -0.66
C ALA A 93 7.54 -7.58 -2.00
N ILE A 94 6.57 -8.05 -2.78
CA ILE A 94 6.26 -7.45 -4.08
C ILE A 94 5.76 -6.01 -3.88
N ILE A 95 4.85 -5.81 -2.94
CA ILE A 95 4.30 -4.49 -2.67
C ILE A 95 5.40 -3.54 -2.19
N THR A 96 6.23 -3.98 -1.26
CA THR A 96 7.30 -3.15 -0.74
C THR A 96 8.28 -2.76 -1.83
N HIS A 97 8.59 -3.69 -2.72
CA HIS A 97 9.48 -3.40 -3.84
C HIS A 97 8.87 -2.33 -4.74
N ALA A 98 7.59 -2.46 -5.04
CA ALA A 98 6.89 -1.47 -5.87
C ALA A 98 6.89 -0.09 -5.22
N VAL A 99 6.65 -0.05 -3.90
CA VAL A 99 6.66 1.22 -3.17
C VAL A 99 8.05 1.84 -3.23
N ARG A 100 9.09 1.04 -3.02
CA ARG A 100 10.46 1.57 -3.06
C ARG A 100 10.80 2.15 -4.42
N ILE A 101 10.48 1.43 -5.47
CA ILE A 101 10.76 1.91 -6.82
C ILE A 101 10.03 3.22 -7.08
N THR A 102 8.75 3.28 -6.70
CA THR A 102 7.96 4.48 -6.89
C THR A 102 8.55 5.65 -6.12
N CYS A 103 8.95 5.42 -4.87
CA CYS A 103 9.52 6.49 -4.07
C CYS A 103 10.81 7.02 -4.68
N VAL A 104 11.65 6.16 -5.21
CA VAL A 104 12.88 6.60 -5.85
C VAL A 104 12.57 7.45 -7.08
N TYR A 105 11.64 6.99 -7.91
CA TYR A 105 11.27 7.74 -9.10
C TYR A 105 10.64 9.07 -8.78
N GLU A 106 9.74 9.09 -7.79
CA GLU A 106 9.08 10.33 -7.42
C GLU A 106 10.05 11.33 -6.83
N GLU A 107 10.98 10.88 -6.01
CA GLU A 107 11.98 11.77 -5.45
C GLU A 107 12.85 12.37 -6.56
N ARG A 108 13.26 11.54 -7.51
CA ARG A 108 14.06 12.02 -8.64
C ARG A 108 13.29 13.01 -9.50
N ALA A 109 12.02 12.71 -9.75
CA ALA A 109 11.19 13.59 -10.57
C ALA A 109 11.05 14.94 -9.89
N GLN A 110 10.81 14.96 -8.60
CA GLN A 110 10.65 16.20 -7.87
C GLN A 110 11.97 16.96 -7.82
N GLY A 111 13.08 16.26 -7.63
CA GLY A 111 14.39 16.89 -7.64
C GLY A 111 14.70 17.51 -9.00
N LEU A 112 14.35 16.81 -10.06
CA LEU A 112 14.56 17.32 -11.41
C LEU A 112 13.73 18.57 -11.67
N LEU A 113 12.47 18.56 -11.25
CA LEU A 113 11.60 19.70 -11.42
C LEU A 113 12.10 20.90 -10.65
N CYS A 114 12.60 20.69 -9.43
CA CYS A 114 13.18 21.76 -8.66
C CYS A 114 14.40 22.35 -9.36
N SER A 115 15.26 21.50 -9.90
CA SER A 115 16.45 21.95 -10.60
C SER A 115 16.10 22.77 -11.83
N VAL A 116 15.13 22.32 -12.60
CA VAL A 116 14.68 23.05 -13.77
C VAL A 116 14.10 24.41 -13.38
N HIS A 117 13.30 24.42 -12.31
CA HIS A 117 12.69 25.63 -11.83
C HIS A 117 13.75 26.64 -11.36
N GLN A 118 14.75 26.18 -10.62
CA GLN A 118 15.82 27.04 -10.16
C GLN A 118 16.65 27.57 -11.34
N ALA A 119 16.90 26.75 -12.32
CA ALA A 119 17.63 27.18 -13.51
C ALA A 119 16.88 28.28 -14.23
N ARG A 120 15.57 28.14 -14.35
CA ARG A 120 14.76 29.17 -14.97
C ARG A 120 14.81 30.47 -14.21
N ARG A 121 14.73 30.37 -12.86
CA ARG A 121 14.76 31.57 -12.04
C ARG A 121 16.09 32.29 -12.17
N ALA A 122 17.17 31.52 -12.16
CA ALA A 122 18.49 32.11 -12.32
C ALA A 122 18.63 32.80 -13.65
N HIS A 123 18.12 32.17 -14.72
CA HIS A 123 18.15 32.74 -16.05
C HIS A 123 17.37 34.05 -16.12
N VAL A 124 16.17 34.02 -15.54
CA VAL A 124 15.35 35.23 -15.51
C VAL A 124 16.03 36.33 -14.71
N SER A 125 16.64 35.96 -13.60
CA SER A 125 17.29 36.94 -12.75
C SER A 125 18.50 37.59 -13.41
N ALA A 126 19.09 36.91 -14.37
CA ALA A 126 20.25 37.44 -15.08
C ALA A 126 19.89 38.61 -16.00
N PHE A 127 18.61 38.71 -16.31
CA PHE A 127 18.14 39.83 -17.13
C PHE A 127 17.61 40.95 -16.25
#